data_882aa4d90e154b842203e972cbf9b740
#
_entry.id   882aa4d90e154b842203e972cbf9b740
#
_cell.length_a   1.000
_cell.length_b   1.000
_cell.length_c   1.000
_cell.angle_alpha   90.00
_cell.angle_beta   90.00
_cell.angle_gamma   90.00
#
_symmetry.space_group_name_H-M   'P 1'
#
loop_
_entity.id
_entity.type
_entity.pdbx_description
1 polymer ?
#
loop_
_entity_poly.entity_id
_entity_poly.type
_entity_poly.pdbx_seq_one_letter_code
_entity_poly.pdbx_strand_id
1 'polypeptide(L)'
;MKVLDTTPRQDGFHMPAEFSPHYGCILIFPERSDSWQYGAYAARKAFVQVCTAIARSEKVTVCASAKQYENARRMLPPHIRVVEMSSNDSWARDYAPTFVTNGSVIRGVTWSFNAW
;
A
#
# COMPACT_ATOMS: atom_id res chain seq x y z
N MET A 1 17.64 -4.52 5.64
CA MET A 1 17.46 -4.13 4.21
C MET A 1 18.80 -4.31 3.52
N LYS A 2 18.84 -4.97 2.35
CA LYS A 2 20.08 -5.13 1.58
C LYS A 2 20.20 -3.93 0.63
N VAL A 3 21.25 -3.15 0.76
CA VAL A 3 21.61 -2.09 -0.19
C VAL A 3 22.47 -2.73 -1.28
N LEU A 4 22.16 -2.42 -2.54
CA LEU A 4 22.89 -2.91 -3.71
C LEU A 4 23.54 -1.73 -4.43
N ASP A 5 24.75 -1.92 -4.91
CA ASP A 5 25.49 -0.90 -5.69
C ASP A 5 25.08 -0.88 -7.17
N THR A 6 24.13 -1.73 -7.55
CA THR A 6 23.59 -1.86 -8.91
C THR A 6 22.19 -1.31 -9.00
N THR A 7 21.76 -0.92 -10.20
CA THR A 7 20.38 -0.54 -10.48
C THR A 7 19.54 -1.78 -10.85
N PRO A 8 18.22 -1.74 -10.66
CA PRO A 8 17.33 -2.83 -11.10
C PRO A 8 17.53 -3.19 -12.57
N ARG A 9 17.71 -2.19 -13.43
CA ARG A 9 17.93 -2.41 -14.87
C ARG A 9 19.22 -3.18 -15.16
N GLN A 10 20.32 -2.86 -14.47
CA GLN A 10 21.59 -3.58 -14.63
C GLN A 10 21.47 -5.04 -14.19
N ASP A 11 20.60 -5.33 -13.21
CA ASP A 11 20.32 -6.67 -12.71
C ASP A 11 19.22 -7.41 -13.51
N GLY A 12 18.77 -6.85 -14.63
CA GLY A 12 17.74 -7.46 -15.48
C GLY A 12 16.30 -7.35 -14.98
N PHE A 13 16.03 -6.43 -14.04
CA PHE A 13 14.67 -6.17 -13.55
C PHE A 13 13.98 -5.07 -14.33
N HIS A 14 12.67 -5.17 -14.42
CA HIS A 14 11.78 -4.16 -14.98
C HIS A 14 10.54 -3.96 -14.09
N MET A 15 9.92 -2.80 -14.19
CA MET A 15 8.62 -2.54 -13.58
C MET A 15 7.53 -3.08 -14.51
N PRO A 16 6.65 -3.99 -14.04
CA PRO A 16 5.52 -4.44 -14.82
C PRO A 16 4.57 -3.30 -15.15
N ALA A 17 3.83 -3.40 -16.27
CA ALA A 17 2.76 -2.47 -16.58
C ALA A 17 1.62 -2.60 -15.56
N GLU A 18 0.87 -1.52 -15.31
CA GLU A 18 -0.23 -1.51 -14.34
C GLU A 18 -1.35 -2.52 -14.66
N PHE A 19 -1.54 -2.84 -15.93
CA PHE A 19 -2.51 -3.84 -16.38
C PHE A 19 -1.98 -5.29 -16.37
N SER A 20 -0.74 -5.52 -15.93
CA SER A 20 -0.21 -6.87 -15.74
C SER A 20 -0.92 -7.58 -14.58
N PRO A 21 -1.00 -8.92 -14.57
CA PRO A 21 -1.59 -9.65 -13.45
C PRO A 21 -0.99 -9.24 -12.10
N HIS A 22 -1.84 -8.94 -11.13
CA HIS A 22 -1.44 -8.54 -9.79
C HIS A 22 -1.45 -9.71 -8.81
N TYR A 23 -0.52 -9.74 -7.88
CA TYR A 23 -0.55 -10.61 -6.71
C TYR A 23 -1.43 -10.06 -5.59
N GLY A 24 -1.68 -8.75 -5.59
CA GLY A 24 -2.52 -8.05 -4.63
C GLY A 24 -2.18 -6.57 -4.54
N CYS A 25 -3.03 -5.83 -3.84
CA CYS A 25 -2.89 -4.40 -3.57
C CYS A 25 -2.48 -4.13 -2.12
N ILE A 26 -1.66 -3.10 -1.94
CA ILE A 26 -1.32 -2.53 -0.63
C ILE A 26 -1.95 -1.14 -0.56
N LEU A 27 -2.74 -0.90 0.49
CA LEU A 27 -3.39 0.38 0.75
C LEU A 27 -3.08 0.84 2.17
N ILE A 28 -3.15 2.15 2.41
CA ILE A 28 -2.90 2.75 3.72
C ILE A 28 -4.18 3.37 4.25
N PHE A 29 -4.54 3.04 5.49
CA PHE A 29 -5.79 3.46 6.11
C PHE A 29 -5.78 4.98 6.38
N PRO A 30 -6.81 5.74 5.96
CA PRO A 30 -6.87 7.19 6.14
C PRO A 30 -6.94 7.59 7.61
N GLU A 31 -6.03 8.49 8.04
CA GLU A 31 -5.91 8.89 9.44
C GLU A 31 -5.72 10.39 9.65
N ARG A 32 -4.91 11.04 8.83
CA ARG A 32 -4.44 12.40 8.99
C ARG A 32 -5.58 13.43 8.97
N SER A 33 -5.69 14.26 10.01
CA SER A 33 -6.79 15.23 10.15
C SER A 33 -6.68 16.44 9.23
N ASP A 34 -5.47 16.79 8.79
CA ASP A 34 -5.21 17.87 7.84
C ASP A 34 -5.43 17.44 6.38
N SER A 35 -5.27 16.16 6.06
CA SER A 35 -5.63 15.59 4.76
C SER A 35 -7.11 15.20 4.67
N TRP A 36 -7.68 14.73 5.80
CA TRP A 36 -9.02 14.15 5.84
C TRP A 36 -9.90 14.85 6.87
N GLN A 37 -10.83 15.69 6.40
CA GLN A 37 -11.75 16.43 7.25
C GLN A 37 -12.63 15.51 8.12
N TYR A 38 -13.16 16.05 9.21
CA TYR A 38 -14.10 15.37 10.14
C TYR A 38 -13.57 14.00 10.64
N GLY A 39 -12.28 13.96 10.97
CA GLY A 39 -11.66 12.74 11.51
C GLY A 39 -11.57 11.59 10.52
N ALA A 40 -11.54 11.88 9.23
CA ALA A 40 -11.46 10.93 8.13
C ALA A 40 -12.66 9.95 8.02
N TYR A 41 -13.80 10.22 8.67
CA TYR A 41 -14.92 9.27 8.72
C TYR A 41 -15.47 8.93 7.33
N ALA A 42 -15.76 9.96 6.51
CA ALA A 42 -16.26 9.75 5.14
C ALA A 42 -15.23 9.06 4.26
N ALA A 43 -13.95 9.47 4.37
CA ALA A 43 -12.85 8.85 3.65
C ALA A 43 -12.70 7.36 4.00
N ARG A 44 -12.79 7.00 5.28
CA ARG A 44 -12.72 5.59 5.72
C ARG A 44 -13.87 4.76 5.19
N LYS A 45 -15.09 5.30 5.14
CA LYS A 45 -16.23 4.60 4.52
C LYS A 45 -15.99 4.31 3.03
N ALA A 46 -15.57 5.31 2.27
CA ALA A 46 -15.22 5.14 0.87
C ALA A 46 -14.06 4.15 0.68
N PHE A 47 -13.03 4.27 1.52
CA PHE A 47 -11.87 3.38 1.53
C PHE A 47 -12.26 1.91 1.74
N VAL A 48 -13.15 1.62 2.69
CA VAL A 48 -13.67 0.25 2.93
C VAL A 48 -14.40 -0.28 1.69
N GLN A 49 -15.20 0.55 1.02
CA GLN A 49 -15.88 0.16 -0.21
C GLN A 49 -14.88 -0.18 -1.32
N VAL A 50 -13.84 0.65 -1.50
CA VAL A 50 -12.77 0.40 -2.48
C VAL A 50 -12.03 -0.90 -2.15
N CYS A 51 -11.58 -1.09 -0.92
CA CYS A 51 -10.92 -2.31 -0.48
C CYS A 51 -11.78 -3.56 -0.71
N THR A 52 -13.08 -3.46 -0.42
CA THR A 52 -14.03 -4.56 -0.62
C THR A 52 -14.24 -4.88 -2.10
N ALA A 53 -14.27 -3.85 -2.96
CA ALA A 53 -14.39 -4.04 -4.40
C ALA A 53 -13.15 -4.73 -4.98
N ILE A 54 -11.94 -4.27 -4.64
CA ILE A 54 -10.67 -4.87 -5.07
C ILE A 54 -10.55 -6.31 -4.58
N ALA A 55 -10.96 -6.58 -3.33
CA ALA A 55 -10.85 -7.91 -2.73
C ALA A 55 -11.71 -9.00 -3.40
N ARG A 56 -12.56 -8.63 -4.37
CA ARG A 56 -13.29 -9.59 -5.22
C ARG A 56 -12.40 -10.24 -6.29
N SER A 57 -11.33 -9.58 -6.67
CA SER A 57 -10.44 -10.01 -7.78
C SER A 57 -9.03 -10.34 -7.31
N GLU A 58 -8.56 -9.74 -6.23
CA GLU A 58 -7.19 -9.91 -5.76
C GLU A 58 -7.04 -9.71 -4.25
N LYS A 59 -5.88 -10.11 -3.71
CA LYS A 59 -5.57 -9.94 -2.28
C LYS A 59 -5.41 -8.47 -1.94
N VAL A 60 -6.03 -8.04 -0.84
CA VAL A 60 -5.87 -6.68 -0.30
C VAL A 60 -5.17 -6.74 1.04
N THR A 61 -4.13 -5.93 1.20
CA THR A 61 -3.46 -5.69 2.47
C THR A 61 -3.60 -4.20 2.81
N VAL A 62 -4.15 -3.92 3.99
CA VAL A 62 -4.31 -2.56 4.52
C VAL A 62 -3.30 -2.33 5.62
N CYS A 63 -2.46 -1.31 5.47
CA CYS A 63 -1.56 -0.82 6.50
C CYS A 63 -2.30 0.22 7.35
N ALA A 64 -2.20 0.10 8.67
CA ALA A 64 -2.79 1.03 9.63
C ALA A 64 -1.81 1.31 10.77
N SER A 65 -1.82 2.52 11.32
CA SER A 65 -1.04 2.83 12.51
C SER A 65 -1.53 2.01 13.71
N ALA A 66 -0.69 1.85 14.73
CA ALA A 66 -1.08 1.22 16.00
C ALA A 66 -2.38 1.81 16.57
N LYS A 67 -2.53 3.14 16.46
CA LYS A 67 -3.73 3.87 16.91
C LYS A 67 -5.00 3.50 16.14
N GLN A 68 -4.88 3.18 14.86
CA GLN A 68 -6.01 2.90 13.97
C GLN A 68 -6.21 1.41 13.66
N TYR A 69 -5.30 0.55 14.10
CA TYR A 69 -5.34 -0.88 13.77
C TYR A 69 -6.68 -1.52 14.12
N GLU A 70 -7.14 -1.36 15.36
CA GLU A 70 -8.41 -1.93 15.83
C GLU A 70 -9.62 -1.33 15.09
N ASN A 71 -9.56 -0.04 14.77
CA ASN A 71 -10.61 0.63 14.01
C ASN A 71 -10.66 0.10 12.56
N ALA A 72 -9.50 0.01 11.90
CA ALA A 72 -9.40 -0.58 10.57
C ALA A 72 -9.90 -2.02 10.56
N ARG A 73 -9.50 -2.83 11.56
CA ARG A 73 -9.94 -4.24 11.68
C ARG A 73 -11.44 -4.37 11.83
N ARG A 74 -12.10 -3.49 12.59
CA ARG A 74 -13.56 -3.48 12.75
C ARG A 74 -14.32 -3.03 11.51
N MET A 75 -13.74 -2.11 10.72
CA MET A 75 -14.40 -1.54 9.55
C MET A 75 -14.25 -2.43 8.31
N LEU A 76 -13.15 -3.16 8.19
CA LEU A 76 -12.84 -3.98 7.02
C LEU A 76 -13.40 -5.40 7.15
N PRO A 77 -13.83 -6.03 6.04
CA PRO A 77 -14.17 -7.44 6.02
C PRO A 77 -13.06 -8.33 6.59
N PRO A 78 -13.40 -9.46 7.25
CA PRO A 78 -12.41 -10.31 7.95
C PRO A 78 -11.36 -10.93 7.02
N HIS A 79 -11.67 -11.15 5.76
CA HIS A 79 -10.75 -11.69 4.76
C HIS A 79 -9.71 -10.68 4.25
N ILE A 80 -9.89 -9.39 4.50
CA ILE A 80 -8.90 -8.36 4.16
C ILE A 80 -7.85 -8.32 5.27
N ARG A 81 -6.58 -8.50 4.87
CA ARG A 81 -5.46 -8.45 5.80
C ARG A 81 -5.22 -7.02 6.29
N VAL A 82 -5.10 -6.84 7.60
CA VAL A 82 -4.64 -5.59 8.21
C VAL A 82 -3.27 -5.82 8.84
N VAL A 83 -2.35 -4.90 8.58
CA VAL A 83 -0.98 -4.91 9.11
C VAL A 83 -0.76 -3.62 9.89
N GLU A 84 -0.22 -3.74 11.11
CA GLU A 84 0.23 -2.57 11.84
C GLU A 84 1.50 -2.02 11.19
N MET A 85 1.38 -0.82 10.63
CA MET A 85 2.48 -0.12 9.99
C MET A 85 2.21 1.38 10.02
N SER A 86 3.03 2.12 10.74
CA SER A 86 2.91 3.57 10.82
C SER A 86 3.31 4.24 9.51
N SER A 87 2.57 5.26 9.12
CA SER A 87 2.84 6.10 7.96
C SER A 87 2.42 7.54 8.25
N ASN A 88 2.94 8.49 7.51
CA ASN A 88 2.58 9.89 7.67
C ASN A 88 1.30 10.27 6.93
N ASP A 89 0.91 9.52 5.90
CA ASP A 89 -0.31 9.76 5.13
C ASP A 89 -0.73 8.49 4.37
N SER A 90 -1.78 8.58 3.54
CA SER A 90 -2.40 7.43 2.85
C SER A 90 -1.94 7.25 1.40
N TRP A 91 -0.96 8.02 0.93
CA TRP A 91 -0.47 8.04 -0.45
C TRP A 91 0.56 6.94 -0.73
N ALA A 92 0.09 5.69 -0.78
CA ALA A 92 0.97 4.53 -0.96
C ALA A 92 1.76 4.54 -2.27
N ARG A 93 1.21 5.15 -3.34
CA ARG A 93 1.93 5.26 -4.62
C ARG A 93 3.19 6.10 -4.53
N ASP A 94 3.20 7.10 -3.67
CA ASP A 94 4.28 8.08 -3.61
C ASP A 94 5.47 7.61 -2.77
N TYR A 95 5.23 6.87 -1.71
CA TYR A 95 6.30 6.48 -0.77
C TYR A 95 6.34 5.01 -0.38
N ALA A 96 5.41 4.19 -0.84
CA ALA A 96 5.55 2.75 -0.72
C ALA A 96 6.59 2.21 -1.72
N PRO A 97 7.14 1.01 -1.50
CA PRO A 97 8.11 0.43 -2.43
C PRO A 97 7.55 0.26 -3.83
N THR A 98 8.35 0.60 -4.85
CA THR A 98 8.08 0.21 -6.22
C THR A 98 8.55 -1.22 -6.44
N PHE A 99 7.67 -2.09 -6.90
CA PHE A 99 8.01 -3.48 -7.16
C PHE A 99 8.49 -3.68 -8.59
N VAL A 100 9.62 -4.37 -8.74
CA VAL A 100 10.21 -4.73 -10.02
C VAL A 100 10.45 -6.24 -10.08
N THR A 101 10.44 -6.82 -11.26
CA THR A 101 10.63 -8.25 -11.46
C THR A 101 11.56 -8.56 -12.62
N ASN A 102 12.21 -9.71 -12.57
CA ASN A 102 12.91 -10.33 -13.71
C ASN A 102 12.20 -11.61 -14.20
N GLY A 103 10.95 -11.82 -13.82
CA GLY A 103 10.16 -12.99 -14.12
C GLY A 103 10.26 -14.11 -13.07
N SER A 104 11.34 -14.18 -12.30
CA SER A 104 11.56 -15.21 -11.27
C SER A 104 11.57 -14.65 -9.86
N VAL A 105 12.01 -13.42 -9.70
CA VAL A 105 12.17 -12.73 -8.40
C VAL A 105 11.47 -11.39 -8.44
N ILE A 106 10.85 -11.01 -7.31
CA ILE A 106 10.30 -9.67 -7.08
C ILE A 106 11.20 -8.95 -6.10
N ARG A 107 11.54 -7.70 -6.40
CA ARG A 107 12.26 -6.77 -5.51
C ARG A 107 11.41 -5.55 -5.21
N GLY A 108 11.46 -5.07 -3.98
CA GLY A 108 10.97 -3.76 -3.59
C GLY A 108 12.09 -2.73 -3.69
N VAL A 109 11.88 -1.67 -4.44
CA VAL A 109 12.76 -0.51 -4.50
C VAL A 109 12.22 0.55 -3.54
N THR A 110 13.02 0.92 -2.56
CA THR A 110 12.67 1.96 -1.59
C THR A 110 13.25 3.30 -2.03
N TRP A 111 12.41 4.31 -2.06
CA TRP A 111 12.77 5.68 -2.41
C TRP A 111 12.93 6.55 -1.17
N SER A 112 13.82 7.52 -1.24
CA SER A 112 13.86 8.62 -0.28
C SER A 112 12.83 9.66 -0.71
N PHE A 113 11.64 9.61 -0.09
CA PHE A 113 10.58 10.55 -0.39
C PHE A 113 10.89 11.92 0.24
N ASN A 114 10.88 12.96 -0.56
CA ASN A 114 11.23 14.34 -0.17
C ASN A 114 10.06 15.33 -0.30
N ALA A 115 8.84 14.83 -0.32
CA ALA A 115 7.60 15.55 -0.59
C ALA A 115 7.50 16.08 -2.06
N TRP A 116 6.40 16.73 -2.35
CA TRP A 116 6.10 17.24 -3.70
C TRP A 116 6.68 18.62 -3.95
#